data_f53da4faeed05b7a33dba8ecdf1fe38f
#
_entry.id   f53da4faeed05b7a33dba8ecdf1fe38f
#
_cell.length_a   1.000
_cell.length_b   1.000
_cell.length_c   1.000
_cell.angle_alpha   90.00
_cell.angle_beta   90.00
_cell.angle_gamma   90.00
#
_symmetry.space_group_name_H-M   'P 1'
#
loop_
_entity.id
_entity.type
_entity.pdbx_description
1 polymer ?
#
loop_
_entity_poly.entity_id
_entity_poly.type
_entity_poly.pdbx_seq_one_letter_code
_entity_poly.pdbx_strand_id
1 'polypeptide(L)'
;MSARRLAGLAAAVFLVAAPAPAAASHKALRCTAPKEVTRFKVTLPNTARAIRRGKALVIVAIGSSSTQGVGASDPGHSYPALLAEELRRRWPRLAVVVLNMGVGGEMADQMLARFARDVLPYRPHLVIWQTGSNQVIKKGDMLGYTETIREGIGRLRAARMDVILMDPQYAPRVIARPVHRRIVDSIGAVANDLKVGVFQRFAVMRHWVSSGQHKMEEIVARDRLHMNDVSYGCIARLLADSLDAAARATPLPPAGGPASEPRAETTTR
;
A
#
# COMPACT_ATOMS: atom_id res chain seq x y z
N MET A 1 16.53 55.04 -76.46
CA MET A 1 17.02 53.88 -75.70
C MET A 1 16.76 54.18 -74.22
N SER A 2 15.71 53.59 -73.66
CA SER A 2 15.19 53.89 -72.29
C SER A 2 15.48 52.74 -71.34
N ALA A 3 16.32 52.97 -70.36
CA ALA A 3 16.67 52.00 -69.35
C ALA A 3 15.61 52.04 -68.22
N ARG A 4 14.81 51.00 -68.08
CA ARG A 4 13.88 50.81 -66.93
C ARG A 4 14.67 50.24 -65.72
N ARG A 5 14.68 51.00 -64.65
CA ARG A 5 15.17 50.55 -63.35
C ARG A 5 14.06 49.69 -62.61
N LEU A 6 14.36 48.47 -62.36
CA LEU A 6 13.54 47.59 -61.49
C LEU A 6 13.89 47.86 -60.01
N ALA A 7 12.94 48.37 -59.28
CA ALA A 7 13.05 48.49 -57.81
C ALA A 7 12.62 47.17 -57.16
N GLY A 8 13.54 46.49 -56.51
CA GLY A 8 13.25 45.29 -55.74
C GLY A 8 12.68 45.63 -54.35
N LEU A 9 11.49 45.24 -54.07
CA LEU A 9 10.87 45.26 -52.71
C LEU A 9 11.42 44.11 -51.89
N ALA A 10 12.21 44.40 -50.87
CA ALA A 10 12.59 43.41 -49.86
C ALA A 10 11.49 43.34 -48.80
N ALA A 11 10.76 42.19 -48.73
CA ALA A 11 9.79 41.92 -47.68
C ALA A 11 10.52 41.39 -46.42
N ALA A 12 10.52 42.17 -45.36
CA ALA A 12 11.00 41.72 -44.05
C ALA A 12 9.99 40.81 -43.38
N VAL A 13 10.32 39.53 -43.24
CA VAL A 13 9.51 38.55 -42.48
C VAL A 13 9.86 38.69 -41.00
N PHE A 14 8.94 39.27 -40.22
CA PHE A 14 9.03 39.27 -38.76
C PHE A 14 8.59 37.89 -38.23
N LEU A 15 9.56 37.08 -37.78
CA LEU A 15 9.24 35.86 -36.98
C LEU A 15 8.80 36.31 -35.58
N VAL A 16 7.50 36.23 -35.31
CA VAL A 16 6.96 36.37 -33.97
C VAL A 16 7.21 35.04 -33.25
N ALA A 17 8.19 35.01 -32.34
CA ALA A 17 8.42 33.87 -31.46
C ALA A 17 7.25 33.73 -30.46
N ALA A 18 6.43 32.67 -30.61
CA ALA A 18 5.41 32.34 -29.63
C ALA A 18 6.06 32.00 -28.27
N PRO A 19 5.53 32.51 -27.15
CA PRO A 19 6.05 32.13 -25.83
C PRO A 19 5.86 30.65 -25.60
N ALA A 20 6.95 29.94 -25.22
CA ALA A 20 6.88 28.54 -24.83
C ALA A 20 5.94 28.40 -23.64
N PRO A 21 5.07 27.35 -23.59
CA PRO A 21 4.19 27.13 -22.46
C PRO A 21 5.06 26.93 -21.21
N ALA A 22 4.79 27.75 -20.19
CA ALA A 22 5.43 27.61 -18.88
C ALA A 22 5.17 26.18 -18.37
N ALA A 23 6.24 25.39 -18.25
CA ALA A 23 6.16 24.09 -17.64
C ALA A 23 5.59 24.26 -16.22
N ALA A 24 4.36 23.78 -15.99
CA ALA A 24 3.76 23.75 -14.67
C ALA A 24 4.73 23.00 -13.76
N SER A 25 5.32 23.70 -12.81
CA SER A 25 6.17 23.12 -11.78
C SER A 25 5.31 22.14 -11.00
N HIS A 26 5.36 20.85 -11.32
CA HIS A 26 4.83 19.81 -10.47
C HIS A 26 5.62 19.86 -9.17
N LYS A 27 5.06 20.56 -8.17
CA LYS A 27 5.57 20.56 -6.80
C LYS A 27 5.71 19.10 -6.40
N ALA A 28 6.96 18.64 -6.29
CA ALA A 28 7.23 17.23 -5.97
C ALA A 28 6.40 16.82 -4.75
N LEU A 29 5.54 15.82 -4.91
CA LEU A 29 4.65 15.33 -3.85
C LEU A 29 5.47 15.01 -2.60
N ARG A 30 5.25 15.77 -1.52
CA ARG A 30 5.93 15.55 -0.24
C ARG A 30 5.25 14.37 0.45
N CYS A 31 5.78 13.17 0.22
CA CYS A 31 5.31 11.93 0.84
C CYS A 31 6.29 11.47 1.91
N THR A 32 6.54 12.27 2.94
CA THR A 32 7.45 11.87 4.02
C THR A 32 6.66 11.57 5.29
N ALA A 33 7.16 10.61 6.08
CA ALA A 33 6.63 10.32 7.40
C ALA A 33 7.76 9.78 8.29
N PRO A 34 7.65 9.93 9.63
CA PRO A 34 8.64 9.40 10.56
C PRO A 34 8.83 7.89 10.39
N LYS A 35 10.07 7.43 10.55
CA LYS A 35 10.40 5.99 10.43
C LYS A 35 9.69 5.13 11.45
N GLU A 36 9.32 5.71 12.59
CA GLU A 36 8.60 5.08 13.70
C GLU A 36 7.21 4.58 13.28
N VAL A 37 6.59 5.24 12.29
CA VAL A 37 5.25 4.90 11.79
C VAL A 37 5.27 4.20 10.43
N THR A 38 6.42 4.16 9.74
CA THR A 38 6.55 3.49 8.44
C THR A 38 7.34 2.20 8.52
N ARG A 39 8.28 2.05 9.48
CA ARG A 39 9.13 0.87 9.57
C ARG A 39 8.41 -0.30 10.24
N PHE A 40 8.42 -1.46 9.60
CA PHE A 40 7.96 -2.69 10.24
C PHE A 40 8.99 -3.19 11.27
N LYS A 41 8.52 -3.51 12.48
CA LYS A 41 9.33 -4.09 13.57
C LYS A 41 9.34 -5.62 13.51
N VAL A 42 9.15 -6.19 12.33
CA VAL A 42 9.03 -7.63 12.11
C VAL A 42 9.82 -8.05 10.88
N THR A 43 10.16 -9.33 10.80
CA THR A 43 10.79 -9.93 9.62
C THR A 43 9.72 -10.42 8.64
N LEU A 44 10.07 -10.46 7.35
CA LEU A 44 9.23 -10.95 6.27
C LEU A 44 9.94 -12.08 5.52
N PRO A 45 10.06 -13.29 6.11
CA PRO A 45 10.93 -14.34 5.62
C PRO A 45 10.51 -14.89 4.25
N ASN A 46 9.21 -14.99 3.95
CA ASN A 46 8.75 -15.48 2.65
C ASN A 46 8.95 -14.43 1.56
N THR A 47 8.68 -13.18 1.86
CA THR A 47 8.94 -12.03 0.99
C THR A 47 10.45 -11.90 0.69
N ALA A 48 11.28 -11.92 1.72
CA ALA A 48 12.73 -11.82 1.58
C ALA A 48 13.31 -12.98 0.76
N ARG A 49 12.80 -14.21 0.98
CA ARG A 49 13.20 -15.39 0.20
C ARG A 49 12.80 -15.26 -1.26
N ALA A 50 11.58 -14.79 -1.56
CA ALA A 50 11.12 -14.57 -2.93
C ALA A 50 12.00 -13.56 -3.67
N ILE A 51 12.31 -12.43 -3.03
CA ILE A 51 13.16 -11.39 -3.60
C ILE A 51 14.57 -11.93 -3.90
N ARG A 52 15.19 -12.64 -2.94
CA ARG A 52 16.56 -13.19 -3.12
C ARG A 52 16.62 -14.30 -4.15
N ARG A 53 15.55 -15.08 -4.34
CA ARG A 53 15.46 -16.08 -5.42
C ARG A 53 15.35 -15.45 -6.81
N GLY A 54 14.95 -14.19 -6.91
CA GLY A 54 14.95 -13.40 -8.13
C GLY A 54 13.96 -13.87 -9.21
N LYS A 55 12.94 -14.69 -8.85
CA LYS A 55 11.98 -15.21 -9.84
C LYS A 55 10.67 -14.40 -9.85
N ALA A 56 9.90 -14.49 -8.77
CA ALA A 56 8.63 -13.80 -8.65
C ALA A 56 8.33 -13.43 -7.20
N LEU A 57 7.65 -12.29 -7.01
CA LEU A 57 7.04 -11.88 -5.75
C LEU A 57 5.55 -11.69 -5.99
N VAL A 58 4.72 -12.51 -5.35
CA VAL A 58 3.27 -12.39 -5.39
C VAL A 58 2.80 -11.81 -4.07
N ILE A 59 2.04 -10.72 -4.14
CA ILE A 59 1.42 -10.03 -3.02
C ILE A 59 -0.08 -10.02 -3.27
N VAL A 60 -0.88 -10.33 -2.25
CA VAL A 60 -2.33 -10.10 -2.25
C VAL A 60 -2.62 -8.93 -1.33
N ALA A 61 -3.25 -7.91 -1.86
CA ALA A 61 -3.82 -6.80 -1.10
C ALA A 61 -5.32 -7.04 -0.92
N ILE A 62 -5.72 -7.52 0.26
CA ILE A 62 -7.12 -7.72 0.60
C ILE A 62 -7.61 -6.61 1.53
N GLY A 63 -8.83 -6.15 1.29
CA GLY A 63 -9.37 -5.03 2.06
C GLY A 63 -10.73 -4.56 1.57
N SER A 64 -11.11 -3.37 2.01
CA SER A 64 -12.37 -2.73 1.65
C SER A 64 -12.22 -1.77 0.45
N SER A 65 -13.10 -0.78 0.38
CA SER A 65 -13.09 0.28 -0.65
C SER A 65 -11.75 1.02 -0.78
N SER A 66 -11.00 1.18 0.31
CA SER A 66 -9.66 1.79 0.27
C SER A 66 -8.63 0.91 -0.46
N THR A 67 -8.79 -0.41 -0.44
CA THR A 67 -7.95 -1.34 -1.22
C THR A 67 -8.47 -1.42 -2.65
N GLN A 68 -9.79 -1.46 -2.84
CA GLN A 68 -10.40 -1.42 -4.17
C GLN A 68 -9.95 -0.21 -4.99
N GLY A 69 -9.74 0.96 -4.32
CA GLY A 69 -9.30 2.19 -4.96
C GLY A 69 -10.40 3.24 -5.08
N VAL A 70 -11.47 3.15 -4.26
CA VAL A 70 -12.52 4.18 -4.26
C VAL A 70 -11.91 5.53 -3.88
N GLY A 71 -12.23 6.57 -4.67
CA GLY A 71 -11.67 7.91 -4.54
C GLY A 71 -10.45 8.19 -5.42
N ALA A 72 -9.87 7.15 -6.01
CA ALA A 72 -8.88 7.30 -7.08
C ALA A 72 -9.57 7.68 -8.41
N SER A 73 -8.83 8.34 -9.30
CA SER A 73 -9.33 8.76 -10.62
C SER A 73 -9.63 7.57 -11.54
N ASP A 74 -8.87 6.50 -11.40
CA ASP A 74 -9.06 5.22 -12.11
C ASP A 74 -8.44 4.05 -11.30
N PRO A 75 -8.69 2.78 -11.66
CA PRO A 75 -8.16 1.62 -10.95
C PRO A 75 -6.63 1.56 -10.87
N GLY A 76 -5.90 2.13 -11.84
CA GLY A 76 -4.44 2.19 -11.87
C GLY A 76 -3.86 3.10 -10.79
N HIS A 77 -4.65 4.03 -10.27
CA HIS A 77 -4.27 4.93 -9.16
C HIS A 77 -4.64 4.38 -7.77
N SER A 78 -5.15 3.15 -7.67
CA SER A 78 -5.29 2.48 -6.37
C SER A 78 -3.93 2.17 -5.76
N TYR A 79 -3.83 2.13 -4.40
CA TYR A 79 -2.51 1.84 -3.80
C TYR A 79 -1.94 0.46 -4.19
N PRO A 80 -2.71 -0.61 -4.43
CA PRO A 80 -2.13 -1.88 -4.86
C PRO A 80 -1.49 -1.80 -6.25
N ALA A 81 -2.12 -1.09 -7.19
CA ALA A 81 -1.57 -0.87 -8.53
C ALA A 81 -0.27 -0.05 -8.48
N LEU A 82 -0.30 1.08 -7.78
CA LEU A 82 0.87 1.94 -7.59
C LEU A 82 1.98 1.25 -6.78
N LEU A 83 1.63 0.39 -5.82
CA LEU A 83 2.61 -0.44 -5.10
C LEU A 83 3.34 -1.40 -6.05
N ALA A 84 2.63 -2.02 -6.99
CA ALA A 84 3.25 -2.89 -7.98
C ALA A 84 4.29 -2.12 -8.80
N GLU A 85 3.98 -0.91 -9.24
CA GLU A 85 4.91 -0.06 -9.98
C GLU A 85 6.12 0.34 -9.12
N GLU A 86 5.88 0.77 -7.87
CA GLU A 86 6.93 1.16 -6.94
C GLU A 86 7.90 0.00 -6.66
N LEU A 87 7.39 -1.22 -6.50
CA LEU A 87 8.20 -2.39 -6.25
C LEU A 87 8.97 -2.85 -7.50
N ARG A 88 8.37 -2.76 -8.70
CA ARG A 88 9.06 -3.05 -9.97
C ARG A 88 10.24 -2.09 -10.20
N ARG A 89 10.08 -0.80 -9.85
CA ARG A 89 11.18 0.16 -9.92
C ARG A 89 12.34 -0.18 -8.96
N ARG A 90 12.03 -0.69 -7.74
CA ARG A 90 13.06 -1.08 -6.75
C ARG A 90 13.74 -2.39 -7.10
N TRP A 91 13.00 -3.33 -7.70
CA TRP A 91 13.46 -4.67 -8.02
C TRP A 91 13.24 -4.99 -9.51
N PRO A 92 13.96 -4.31 -10.44
CA PRO A 92 13.68 -4.39 -11.88
C PRO A 92 13.91 -5.78 -12.49
N ARG A 93 14.63 -6.68 -11.79
CA ARG A 93 14.86 -8.06 -12.22
C ARG A 93 13.85 -9.05 -11.64
N LEU A 94 12.92 -8.58 -10.82
CA LEU A 94 11.94 -9.44 -10.14
C LEU A 94 10.58 -9.29 -10.81
N ALA A 95 9.92 -10.39 -11.13
CA ALA A 95 8.53 -10.37 -11.56
C ALA A 95 7.64 -10.06 -10.34
N VAL A 96 7.15 -8.83 -10.24
CA VAL A 96 6.28 -8.39 -9.13
C VAL A 96 4.83 -8.39 -9.57
N VAL A 97 4.00 -9.14 -8.83
CA VAL A 97 2.54 -9.20 -9.00
C VAL A 97 1.88 -8.76 -7.69
N VAL A 98 1.05 -7.73 -7.77
CA VAL A 98 0.19 -7.29 -6.65
C VAL A 98 -1.26 -7.46 -7.10
N LEU A 99 -1.96 -8.40 -6.46
CA LEU A 99 -3.37 -8.68 -6.72
C LEU A 99 -4.23 -7.82 -5.82
N ASN A 100 -5.09 -7.00 -6.42
CA ASN A 100 -6.04 -6.17 -5.69
C ASN A 100 -7.34 -6.96 -5.43
N MET A 101 -7.54 -7.35 -4.18
CA MET A 101 -8.73 -8.05 -3.68
C MET A 101 -9.54 -7.14 -2.73
N GLY A 102 -9.67 -5.87 -3.10
CA GLY A 102 -10.51 -4.90 -2.40
C GLY A 102 -11.98 -5.02 -2.77
N VAL A 103 -12.88 -5.07 -1.78
CA VAL A 103 -14.34 -5.04 -1.96
C VAL A 103 -14.95 -3.96 -1.08
N GLY A 104 -15.65 -3.01 -1.70
CA GLY A 104 -16.23 -1.86 -1.02
C GLY A 104 -17.18 -2.23 0.13
N GLY A 105 -17.08 -1.53 1.24
CA GLY A 105 -17.99 -1.69 2.37
C GLY A 105 -17.72 -2.88 3.30
N GLU A 106 -16.79 -3.77 2.98
CA GLU A 106 -16.52 -4.95 3.81
C GLU A 106 -15.88 -4.62 5.16
N MET A 107 -16.26 -5.39 6.16
CA MET A 107 -15.62 -5.48 7.47
C MET A 107 -14.68 -6.70 7.51
N ALA A 108 -13.95 -6.88 8.62
CA ALA A 108 -12.91 -7.89 8.72
C ALA A 108 -13.43 -9.33 8.58
N ASP A 109 -14.60 -9.63 9.13
CA ASP A 109 -15.28 -10.93 9.07
C ASP A 109 -15.64 -11.31 7.62
N GLN A 110 -16.16 -10.36 6.85
CA GLN A 110 -16.48 -10.56 5.43
C GLN A 110 -15.20 -10.80 4.61
N MET A 111 -14.11 -10.08 4.90
CA MET A 111 -12.82 -10.31 4.26
C MET A 111 -12.26 -11.70 4.62
N LEU A 112 -12.33 -12.10 5.90
CA LEU A 112 -11.88 -13.41 6.36
C LEU A 112 -12.66 -14.56 5.70
N ALA A 113 -13.96 -14.41 5.52
CA ALA A 113 -14.82 -15.42 4.89
C ALA A 113 -14.39 -15.74 3.44
N ARG A 114 -13.76 -14.78 2.74
CA ARG A 114 -13.32 -14.97 1.35
C ARG A 114 -11.83 -15.27 1.19
N PHE A 115 -11.06 -15.50 2.27
CA PHE A 115 -9.64 -15.86 2.16
C PHE A 115 -9.43 -17.12 1.32
N ALA A 116 -10.30 -18.12 1.44
CA ALA A 116 -10.21 -19.36 0.67
C ALA A 116 -10.35 -19.13 -0.85
N ARG A 117 -11.11 -18.14 -1.27
CA ARG A 117 -11.33 -17.79 -2.67
C ARG A 117 -10.30 -16.79 -3.20
N ASP A 118 -10.03 -15.73 -2.43
CA ASP A 118 -9.35 -14.53 -2.93
C ASP A 118 -7.88 -14.41 -2.48
N VAL A 119 -7.41 -15.29 -1.58
CA VAL A 119 -6.04 -15.23 -1.06
C VAL A 119 -5.31 -16.55 -1.25
N LEU A 120 -5.83 -17.65 -0.69
CA LEU A 120 -5.11 -18.92 -0.60
C LEU A 120 -4.75 -19.54 -1.95
N PRO A 121 -5.58 -19.48 -3.01
CA PRO A 121 -5.26 -20.09 -4.31
C PRO A 121 -4.03 -19.47 -5.00
N TYR A 122 -3.75 -18.19 -4.71
CA TYR A 122 -2.61 -17.47 -5.31
C TYR A 122 -1.28 -17.77 -4.62
N ARG A 123 -1.28 -18.44 -3.46
CA ARG A 123 -0.08 -18.75 -2.66
C ARG A 123 0.86 -17.55 -2.55
N PRO A 124 0.38 -16.36 -2.11
CA PRO A 124 1.20 -15.17 -2.08
C PRO A 124 2.33 -15.30 -1.06
N HIS A 125 3.44 -14.63 -1.31
CA HIS A 125 4.54 -14.51 -0.37
C HIS A 125 4.19 -13.55 0.77
N LEU A 126 3.33 -12.54 0.47
CA LEU A 126 2.86 -11.50 1.38
C LEU A 126 1.37 -11.24 1.19
N VAL A 127 0.67 -11.09 2.30
CA VAL A 127 -0.70 -10.56 2.34
C VAL A 127 -0.68 -9.20 3.04
N ILE A 128 -1.19 -8.18 2.37
CA ILE A 128 -1.49 -6.88 2.96
C ILE A 128 -2.99 -6.86 3.24
N TRP A 129 -3.36 -6.88 4.54
CA TRP A 129 -4.76 -6.90 4.96
C TRP A 129 -5.16 -5.52 5.49
N GLN A 130 -5.84 -4.74 4.66
CA GLN A 130 -6.40 -3.45 5.06
C GLN A 130 -7.75 -3.65 5.73
N THR A 131 -7.91 -3.15 6.95
CA THR A 131 -9.13 -3.34 7.74
C THR A 131 -9.39 -2.18 8.71
N GLY A 132 -10.53 -2.21 9.40
CA GLY A 132 -10.90 -1.31 10.49
C GLY A 132 -11.72 -0.09 10.08
N SER A 133 -11.63 0.41 8.84
CA SER A 133 -12.37 1.60 8.42
C SER A 133 -13.89 1.42 8.53
N ASN A 134 -14.40 0.28 8.08
CA ASN A 134 -15.84 0.00 8.14
C ASN A 134 -16.32 -0.42 9.53
N GLN A 135 -15.47 -1.00 10.38
CA GLN A 135 -15.77 -1.17 11.81
C GLN A 135 -16.03 0.19 12.49
N VAL A 136 -15.24 1.21 12.14
CA VAL A 136 -15.46 2.58 12.63
C VAL A 136 -16.77 3.16 12.09
N ILE A 137 -17.00 3.09 10.79
CA ILE A 137 -18.13 3.75 10.12
C ILE A 137 -19.46 3.07 10.49
N LYS A 138 -19.50 1.74 10.49
CA LYS A 138 -20.71 0.93 10.75
C LYS A 138 -20.92 0.59 12.21
N LYS A 139 -20.04 1.04 13.14
CA LYS A 139 -20.08 0.72 14.57
C LYS A 139 -20.07 -0.78 14.83
N GLY A 140 -19.18 -1.50 14.15
CA GLY A 140 -19.06 -2.95 14.28
C GLY A 140 -18.62 -3.39 15.69
N ASP A 141 -18.87 -4.66 16.00
CA ASP A 141 -18.45 -5.28 17.26
C ASP A 141 -16.92 -5.27 17.41
N MET A 142 -16.45 -4.76 18.55
CA MET A 142 -15.03 -4.62 18.84
C MET A 142 -14.36 -5.92 19.26
N LEU A 143 -15.07 -6.76 20.02
CA LEU A 143 -14.52 -8.03 20.50
C LEU A 143 -14.38 -9.02 19.33
N GLY A 144 -15.46 -9.25 18.61
CA GLY A 144 -15.45 -10.10 17.41
C GLY A 144 -14.47 -9.60 16.35
N TYR A 145 -14.23 -8.28 16.27
CA TYR A 145 -13.24 -7.71 15.35
C TYR A 145 -11.81 -8.17 15.66
N THR A 146 -11.38 -8.10 16.92
CA THR A 146 -10.02 -8.54 17.30
C THR A 146 -9.81 -10.03 17.13
N GLU A 147 -10.82 -10.83 17.45
CA GLU A 147 -10.82 -12.28 17.25
C GLU A 147 -10.72 -12.64 15.77
N THR A 148 -11.50 -11.96 14.91
CA THR A 148 -11.45 -12.12 13.45
C THR A 148 -10.05 -11.84 12.88
N ILE A 149 -9.39 -10.77 13.35
CA ILE A 149 -8.02 -10.46 12.90
C ILE A 149 -7.06 -11.55 13.36
N ARG A 150 -7.14 -12.02 14.61
CA ARG A 150 -6.29 -13.09 15.15
C ARG A 150 -6.46 -14.39 14.34
N GLU A 151 -7.69 -14.78 14.09
CA GLU A 151 -8.01 -15.96 13.28
C GLU A 151 -7.44 -15.83 11.85
N GLY A 152 -7.68 -14.70 11.19
CA GLY A 152 -7.18 -14.49 9.84
C GLY A 152 -5.65 -14.52 9.75
N ILE A 153 -4.94 -13.90 10.70
CA ILE A 153 -3.48 -13.99 10.79
C ILE A 153 -3.04 -15.44 10.98
N GLY A 154 -3.71 -16.20 11.85
CA GLY A 154 -3.43 -17.62 12.08
C GLY A 154 -3.55 -18.44 10.80
N ARG A 155 -4.66 -18.28 10.05
CA ARG A 155 -4.89 -18.96 8.76
C ARG A 155 -3.81 -18.63 7.71
N LEU A 156 -3.43 -17.36 7.58
CA LEU A 156 -2.42 -16.92 6.62
C LEU A 156 -1.03 -17.48 6.97
N ARG A 157 -0.68 -17.49 8.25
CA ARG A 157 0.59 -18.06 8.74
C ARG A 157 0.66 -19.58 8.56
N ALA A 158 -0.43 -20.30 8.86
CA ALA A 158 -0.53 -21.73 8.60
C ALA A 158 -0.28 -22.05 7.12
N ALA A 159 -0.70 -21.14 6.23
CA ALA A 159 -0.41 -21.21 4.79
C ALA A 159 0.97 -20.65 4.40
N ARG A 160 1.86 -20.38 5.36
CA ARG A 160 3.24 -19.88 5.18
C ARG A 160 3.33 -18.54 4.43
N MET A 161 2.41 -17.64 4.68
CA MET A 161 2.39 -16.30 4.13
C MET A 161 2.90 -15.27 5.15
N ASP A 162 3.67 -14.28 4.71
CA ASP A 162 3.92 -13.09 5.51
C ASP A 162 2.67 -12.23 5.56
N VAL A 163 2.46 -11.51 6.67
CA VAL A 163 1.27 -10.69 6.88
C VAL A 163 1.65 -9.29 7.33
N ILE A 164 1.10 -8.30 6.65
CA ILE A 164 1.10 -6.88 7.06
C ILE A 164 -0.35 -6.44 7.18
N LEU A 165 -0.72 -5.92 8.34
CA LEU A 165 -1.98 -5.22 8.51
C LEU A 165 -1.83 -3.78 8.02
N MET A 166 -2.90 -3.19 7.52
CA MET A 166 -2.99 -1.76 7.22
C MET A 166 -4.22 -1.20 7.95
N ASP A 167 -3.98 -0.25 8.85
CA ASP A 167 -5.00 0.37 9.67
C ASP A 167 -5.87 1.38 8.87
N PRO A 168 -6.95 1.96 9.47
CA PRO A 168 -7.80 2.95 8.81
C PRO A 168 -7.04 4.16 8.28
N GLN A 169 -7.62 4.83 7.29
CA GLN A 169 -7.15 6.15 6.84
C GLN A 169 -7.52 7.25 7.84
N TYR A 170 -6.68 8.29 7.94
CA TYR A 170 -7.00 9.52 8.68
C TYR A 170 -7.87 10.42 7.79
N ALA A 171 -9.19 10.30 7.93
CA ALA A 171 -10.16 11.02 7.11
C ALA A 171 -11.32 11.56 7.96
N PRO A 172 -11.98 12.66 7.56
CA PRO A 172 -12.99 13.33 8.39
C PRO A 172 -14.09 12.41 8.90
N ARG A 173 -14.62 11.51 8.04
CA ARG A 173 -15.68 10.55 8.46
C ARG A 173 -15.18 9.49 9.44
N VAL A 174 -13.89 9.15 9.41
CA VAL A 174 -13.27 8.22 10.36
C VAL A 174 -13.04 8.91 11.70
N ILE A 175 -12.38 10.07 11.71
CA ILE A 175 -12.02 10.77 12.95
C ILE A 175 -13.23 11.37 13.69
N ALA A 176 -14.34 11.61 12.99
CA ALA A 176 -15.61 12.03 13.60
C ALA A 176 -16.24 10.93 14.49
N ARG A 177 -15.76 9.70 14.44
CA ARG A 177 -16.24 8.58 15.26
C ARG A 177 -15.26 8.28 16.39
N PRO A 178 -15.58 8.56 17.67
CA PRO A 178 -14.63 8.34 18.79
C PRO A 178 -14.03 6.93 18.85
N VAL A 179 -14.76 5.92 18.38
CA VAL A 179 -14.33 4.52 18.34
C VAL A 179 -13.09 4.30 17.46
N HIS A 180 -12.75 5.23 16.55
CA HIS A 180 -11.59 5.06 15.65
C HIS A 180 -10.29 4.82 16.40
N ARG A 181 -10.08 5.48 17.55
CA ARG A 181 -8.89 5.29 18.38
C ARG A 181 -8.77 3.85 18.85
N ARG A 182 -9.85 3.30 19.41
CA ARG A 182 -9.89 1.90 19.88
C ARG A 182 -9.64 0.90 18.75
N ILE A 183 -10.14 1.17 17.54
CA ILE A 183 -9.89 0.32 16.36
C ILE A 183 -8.40 0.36 15.98
N VAL A 184 -7.79 1.53 15.88
CA VAL A 184 -6.37 1.68 15.54
C VAL A 184 -5.49 1.01 16.61
N ASP A 185 -5.77 1.26 17.89
CA ASP A 185 -5.03 0.68 19.02
C ASP A 185 -5.15 -0.84 19.05
N SER A 186 -6.35 -1.40 18.78
CA SER A 186 -6.56 -2.86 18.77
C SER A 186 -5.83 -3.55 17.63
N ILE A 187 -5.74 -2.93 16.44
CA ILE A 187 -4.92 -3.45 15.34
C ILE A 187 -3.45 -3.52 15.77
N GLY A 188 -2.95 -2.43 16.38
CA GLY A 188 -1.57 -2.38 16.88
C GLY A 188 -1.30 -3.43 17.97
N ALA A 189 -2.22 -3.61 18.91
CA ALA A 189 -2.12 -4.60 19.98
C ALA A 189 -2.08 -6.04 19.43
N VAL A 190 -3.04 -6.41 18.58
CA VAL A 190 -3.08 -7.75 17.95
C VAL A 190 -1.82 -8.01 17.12
N ALA A 191 -1.37 -7.01 16.37
CA ALA A 191 -0.16 -7.15 15.56
C ALA A 191 1.10 -7.34 16.42
N ASN A 192 1.20 -6.61 17.53
CA ASN A 192 2.32 -6.77 18.47
C ASN A 192 2.32 -8.14 19.13
N ASP A 193 1.17 -8.62 19.61
CA ASP A 193 1.03 -9.94 20.21
C ASP A 193 1.44 -11.05 19.25
N LEU A 194 0.93 -10.97 18.02
CA LEU A 194 1.16 -11.98 17.01
C LEU A 194 2.44 -11.76 16.19
N LYS A 195 3.23 -10.74 16.47
CA LYS A 195 4.46 -10.41 15.74
C LYS A 195 4.24 -10.32 14.23
N VAL A 196 3.21 -9.58 13.80
CA VAL A 196 2.99 -9.16 12.40
C VAL A 196 3.20 -7.66 12.26
N GLY A 197 3.52 -7.21 11.06
CA GLY A 197 3.72 -5.78 10.81
C GLY A 197 2.39 -5.03 10.68
N VAL A 198 2.43 -3.74 11.01
CA VAL A 198 1.34 -2.81 10.69
C VAL A 198 1.91 -1.66 9.86
N PHE A 199 1.32 -1.42 8.72
CA PHE A 199 1.50 -0.15 8.03
C PHE A 199 0.52 0.85 8.64
N GLN A 200 1.05 1.76 9.46
CA GLN A 200 0.27 2.71 10.27
C GLN A 200 -0.23 3.89 9.40
N ARG A 201 -1.11 3.58 8.43
CA ARG A 201 -1.66 4.55 7.48
C ARG A 201 -2.33 5.72 8.19
N PHE A 202 -3.05 5.46 9.29
CA PHE A 202 -3.67 6.50 10.11
C PHE A 202 -2.64 7.50 10.63
N ALA A 203 -1.56 7.01 11.20
CA ALA A 203 -0.49 7.86 11.75
C ALA A 203 0.27 8.61 10.65
N VAL A 204 0.54 7.96 9.53
CA VAL A 204 1.17 8.57 8.35
C VAL A 204 0.33 9.75 7.84
N MET A 205 -0.94 9.54 7.55
CA MET A 205 -1.81 10.59 7.03
C MET A 205 -2.06 11.71 8.07
N ARG A 206 -2.17 11.35 9.36
CA ARG A 206 -2.24 12.34 10.44
C ARG A 206 -0.98 13.21 10.48
N HIS A 207 0.20 12.61 10.32
CA HIS A 207 1.45 13.35 10.26
C HIS A 207 1.46 14.35 9.10
N TRP A 208 1.02 13.96 7.91
CA TRP A 208 0.97 14.89 6.76
C TRP A 208 0.14 16.13 7.04
N VAL A 209 -1.02 15.96 7.72
CA VAL A 209 -1.89 17.09 8.07
C VAL A 209 -1.31 17.91 9.22
N SER A 210 -0.84 17.26 10.29
CA SER A 210 -0.36 17.97 11.49
C SER A 210 0.97 18.70 11.28
N SER A 211 1.80 18.22 10.34
CA SER A 211 3.07 18.87 9.96
C SER A 211 2.93 19.92 8.85
N GLY A 212 1.71 20.12 8.32
CA GLY A 212 1.47 21.04 7.23
C GLY A 212 2.02 20.60 5.87
N GLN A 213 2.42 19.33 5.72
CA GLN A 213 2.84 18.81 4.41
C GLN A 213 1.69 18.82 3.41
N HIS A 214 0.49 18.46 3.90
CA HIS A 214 -0.75 18.47 3.12
C HIS A 214 -1.91 18.99 3.95
N LYS A 215 -2.86 19.63 3.28
CA LYS A 215 -4.19 19.88 3.83
C LYS A 215 -5.06 18.63 3.68
N MET A 216 -6.08 18.49 4.52
CA MET A 216 -6.97 17.32 4.47
C MET A 216 -7.65 17.14 3.11
N GLU A 217 -8.09 18.21 2.51
CA GLU A 217 -8.75 18.22 1.20
C GLU A 217 -7.82 17.90 0.03
N GLU A 218 -6.50 17.97 0.22
CA GLU A 218 -5.50 17.59 -0.77
C GLU A 218 -5.23 16.08 -0.81
N ILE A 219 -5.59 15.36 0.28
CA ILE A 219 -5.29 13.93 0.46
C ILE A 219 -6.52 13.05 0.66
N VAL A 220 -7.70 13.65 0.77
CA VAL A 220 -8.98 12.94 0.93
C VAL A 220 -9.93 13.37 -0.17
N ALA A 221 -10.63 12.41 -0.76
CA ALA A 221 -11.62 12.64 -1.81
C ALA A 221 -12.83 13.44 -1.28
N ARG A 222 -13.67 13.95 -2.20
CA ARG A 222 -14.84 14.80 -1.87
C ARG A 222 -15.85 14.14 -0.93
N ASP A 223 -15.87 12.81 -0.88
CA ASP A 223 -16.75 12.05 0.03
C ASP A 223 -16.31 12.10 1.51
N ARG A 224 -15.17 12.73 1.80
CA ARG A 224 -14.61 12.92 3.14
C ARG A 224 -14.26 11.62 3.85
N LEU A 225 -14.07 10.53 3.10
CA LEU A 225 -13.74 9.20 3.61
C LEU A 225 -12.54 8.59 2.90
N HIS A 226 -12.60 8.51 1.56
CA HIS A 226 -11.60 7.80 0.79
C HIS A 226 -10.37 8.67 0.51
N MET A 227 -9.25 8.02 0.31
CA MET A 227 -8.04 8.65 -0.23
C MET A 227 -8.27 9.05 -1.70
N ASN A 228 -7.47 9.99 -2.18
CA ASN A 228 -7.39 10.35 -3.60
C ASN A 228 -6.04 9.94 -4.19
N ASP A 229 -5.78 10.25 -5.46
CA ASP A 229 -4.55 9.87 -6.17
C ASP A 229 -3.28 10.31 -5.43
N VAL A 230 -3.27 11.51 -4.84
CA VAL A 230 -2.13 12.03 -4.08
C VAL A 230 -1.80 11.10 -2.91
N SER A 231 -2.77 10.81 -2.07
CA SER A 231 -2.55 9.98 -0.89
C SER A 231 -2.35 8.50 -1.24
N TYR A 232 -3.02 7.98 -2.25
CA TYR A 232 -2.77 6.62 -2.74
C TYR A 232 -1.34 6.44 -3.23
N GLY A 233 -0.82 7.40 -4.01
CA GLY A 233 0.56 7.39 -4.48
C GLY A 233 1.58 7.49 -3.35
N CYS A 234 1.35 8.39 -2.39
CA CYS A 234 2.21 8.54 -1.22
C CYS A 234 2.22 7.28 -0.35
N ILE A 235 1.05 6.67 -0.08
CA ILE A 235 0.94 5.42 0.67
C ILE A 235 1.65 4.28 -0.07
N ALA A 236 1.47 4.14 -1.37
CA ALA A 236 2.14 3.10 -2.15
C ALA A 236 3.67 3.21 -2.07
N ARG A 237 4.22 4.43 -2.21
CA ARG A 237 5.65 4.69 -2.09
C ARG A 237 6.19 4.33 -0.70
N LEU A 238 5.57 4.86 0.37
CA LEU A 238 6.02 4.61 1.74
C LEU A 238 5.89 3.13 2.13
N LEU A 239 4.85 2.46 1.67
CA LEU A 239 4.66 1.03 1.87
C LEU A 239 5.74 0.22 1.14
N ALA A 240 6.09 0.59 -0.09
CA ALA A 240 7.17 -0.04 -0.85
C ALA A 240 8.54 0.15 -0.17
N ASP A 241 8.83 1.36 0.36
CA ASP A 241 10.05 1.63 1.12
C ASP A 241 10.10 0.77 2.40
N SER A 242 8.98 0.63 3.08
CA SER A 242 8.86 -0.18 4.29
C SER A 242 9.08 -1.67 4.01
N LEU A 243 8.52 -2.18 2.90
CA LEU A 243 8.69 -3.57 2.46
C LEU A 243 10.13 -3.86 2.04
N ASP A 244 10.77 -2.96 1.27
CA ASP A 244 12.17 -3.11 0.86
C ASP A 244 13.09 -3.13 2.08
N ALA A 245 12.90 -2.20 3.02
CA ALA A 245 13.69 -2.15 4.25
C ALA A 245 13.53 -3.42 5.10
N ALA A 246 12.29 -3.92 5.27
CA ALA A 246 12.02 -5.14 6.02
C ALA A 246 12.60 -6.38 5.34
N ALA A 247 12.47 -6.49 4.02
CA ALA A 247 13.02 -7.62 3.28
C ALA A 247 14.56 -7.70 3.36
N ARG A 248 15.25 -6.54 3.27
CA ARG A 248 16.71 -6.45 3.42
C ARG A 248 17.15 -6.78 4.84
N ALA A 249 16.43 -6.33 5.85
CA ALA A 249 16.73 -6.59 7.26
C ALA A 249 16.41 -8.03 7.71
N THR A 250 15.66 -8.81 6.91
CA THR A 250 15.27 -10.17 7.26
C THR A 250 16.44 -11.15 7.06
N PRO A 251 16.97 -11.80 8.12
CA PRO A 251 17.92 -12.87 7.97
C PRO A 251 17.31 -14.06 7.23
N LEU A 252 18.03 -14.70 6.35
CA LEU A 252 17.65 -16.01 5.81
C LEU A 252 18.58 -17.07 6.38
N PRO A 253 18.06 -18.28 6.62
CA PRO A 253 18.94 -19.40 6.97
C PRO A 253 19.95 -19.62 5.83
N PRO A 254 21.17 -20.09 6.15
CA PRO A 254 22.19 -20.38 5.14
C PRO A 254 21.61 -21.33 4.08
N ALA A 255 21.94 -21.07 2.81
CA ALA A 255 21.57 -21.94 1.70
C ALA A 255 22.24 -23.29 1.91
N GLY A 256 21.48 -24.34 2.26
CA GLY A 256 22.02 -25.69 2.34
C GLY A 256 21.68 -26.52 3.58
N GLY A 257 20.90 -26.04 4.53
CA GLY A 257 20.39 -26.90 5.60
C GLY A 257 19.26 -27.80 5.12
N PRO A 258 19.28 -29.13 5.39
CA PRO A 258 18.14 -30.01 5.08
C PRO A 258 16.90 -29.50 5.84
N ALA A 259 15.74 -29.51 5.16
CA ALA A 259 14.47 -29.33 5.84
C ALA A 259 14.38 -30.37 6.95
N SER A 260 14.32 -29.92 8.22
CA SER A 260 14.06 -30.83 9.33
C SER A 260 12.67 -31.45 9.09
N GLU A 261 12.65 -32.70 8.65
CA GLU A 261 11.46 -33.53 8.68
C GLU A 261 10.98 -33.65 10.13
N PRO A 262 9.67 -33.55 10.40
CA PRO A 262 9.16 -33.82 11.73
C PRO A 262 9.53 -35.26 12.09
N ARG A 263 10.30 -35.46 13.17
CA ARG A 263 10.54 -36.79 13.76
C ARG A 263 9.16 -37.39 14.05
N ALA A 264 8.87 -38.49 13.40
CA ALA A 264 7.80 -39.36 13.83
C ALA A 264 8.13 -39.89 15.25
N GLU A 265 7.34 -39.53 16.25
CA GLU A 265 7.41 -40.14 17.55
C GLU A 265 6.98 -41.61 17.38
N THR A 266 7.94 -42.51 17.47
CA THR A 266 7.69 -43.95 17.54
C THR A 266 7.15 -44.24 18.94
N THR A 267 5.84 -44.37 19.04
CA THR A 267 5.20 -44.90 20.23
C THR A 267 5.51 -46.38 20.31
N THR A 268 6.46 -46.74 21.17
CA THR A 268 6.71 -48.14 21.57
C THR A 268 5.70 -48.50 22.66
N ARG A 269 4.99 -49.58 22.45
CA ARG A 269 4.10 -50.21 23.43
C ARG A 269 4.85 -50.73 24.66
#